data_88eb3964351e4b97e0b9dc672371c0c0
#
_entry.id   88eb3964351e4b97e0b9dc672371c0c0
#
_cell.length_a   1.000
_cell.length_b   1.000
_cell.length_c   1.000
_cell.angle_alpha   90.00
_cell.angle_beta   90.00
_cell.angle_gamma   90.00
#
_symmetry.space_group_name_H-M   'P 1'
#
loop_
_entity.id
_entity.type
_entity.pdbx_description
1 polymer ?
#
loop_
_entity_poly.entity_id
_entity_poly.type
_entity_poly.pdbx_seq_one_letter_code
_entity_poly.pdbx_strand_id
1 'polypeptide(L)'
;METERQVLVIFPHPDDEAFGVSGTISKFLHEGVPVTYACLTLGQMGRNLGNPPFATRESLPEIRRNELEEAARAMGLEDLRMLGYRDKTIEFLKEEVLVDEFTALLDELNPSLVITFYPGYSVHPDHDATGAAVVKALAKREASKRPKLYCVAFSKNTEEDLGQPDIEIDVENFADQKIKTIAAHLSQTQQYVAVLQEGIKNQDPEVLARLYTEKYWTYKF
;
A
#
# COMPACT_ATOMS: atom_id res chain seq x y z
N MET A 1 14.97 12.47 12.59
CA MET A 1 14.79 11.03 12.28
C MET A 1 16.00 10.55 11.51
N GLU A 2 16.51 9.34 11.77
CA GLU A 2 17.52 8.76 10.88
C GLU A 2 16.91 8.60 9.49
N THR A 3 17.64 9.01 8.46
CA THR A 3 17.20 8.89 7.07
C THR A 3 17.14 7.41 6.70
N GLU A 4 16.01 6.95 6.17
CA GLU A 4 15.89 5.57 5.68
C GLU A 4 16.86 5.36 4.50
N ARG A 5 17.44 4.13 4.40
CA ARG A 5 18.38 3.79 3.30
C ARG A 5 17.64 3.28 2.07
N GLN A 6 16.62 2.48 2.29
CA GLN A 6 15.78 1.83 1.31
C GLN A 6 14.44 1.52 1.96
N VAL A 7 13.35 1.79 1.26
CA VAL A 7 12.00 1.43 1.69
C VAL A 7 11.45 0.35 0.77
N LEU A 8 10.84 -0.69 1.36
CA LEU A 8 10.12 -1.72 0.63
C LEU A 8 8.65 -1.68 1.04
N VAL A 9 7.77 -1.44 0.07
CA VAL A 9 6.31 -1.46 0.24
C VAL A 9 5.77 -2.76 -0.35
N ILE A 10 4.92 -3.49 0.37
CA ILE A 10 4.35 -4.76 -0.07
C ILE A 10 2.84 -4.75 0.17
N PHE A 11 2.04 -4.76 -0.90
CA PHE A 11 0.59 -4.85 -0.84
C PHE A 11 0.03 -5.83 -1.86
N PRO A 12 -1.15 -6.44 -1.61
CA PRO A 12 -1.71 -7.44 -2.51
C PRO A 12 -2.37 -6.88 -3.76
N HIS A 13 -2.96 -5.68 -3.72
CA HIS A 13 -3.76 -5.21 -4.85
C HIS A 13 -3.30 -3.85 -5.37
N PRO A 14 -3.47 -3.57 -6.68
CA PRO A 14 -3.38 -2.21 -7.19
C PRO A 14 -4.47 -1.35 -6.54
N ASP A 15 -4.15 -0.17 -6.07
CA ASP A 15 -4.91 0.80 -5.28
C ASP A 15 -4.63 0.79 -3.76
N ASP A 16 -4.12 -0.30 -3.19
CA ASP A 16 -3.77 -0.36 -1.76
C ASP A 16 -2.76 0.73 -1.36
N GLU A 17 -1.77 1.00 -2.22
CA GLU A 17 -0.76 2.03 -2.00
C GLU A 17 -1.35 3.45 -2.03
N ALA A 18 -2.44 3.65 -2.79
CA ALA A 18 -2.93 4.98 -3.13
C ALA A 18 -3.53 5.71 -1.92
N PHE A 19 -4.23 4.98 -1.05
CA PHE A 19 -5.01 5.58 0.03
C PHE A 19 -4.19 5.98 1.25
N GLY A 20 -3.23 5.17 1.65
CA GLY A 20 -2.55 5.35 2.94
C GLY A 20 -1.03 5.42 2.89
N VAL A 21 -0.42 5.35 1.68
CA VAL A 21 1.05 5.24 1.56
C VAL A 21 1.63 6.05 0.40
N SER A 22 0.82 6.49 -0.54
CA SER A 22 1.31 7.17 -1.75
C SER A 22 2.00 8.50 -1.47
N GLY A 23 1.52 9.25 -0.48
CA GLY A 23 2.17 10.48 -0.02
C GLY A 23 3.52 10.20 0.64
N THR A 24 3.60 9.16 1.46
CA THR A 24 4.83 8.69 2.11
C THR A 24 5.84 8.21 1.07
N ILE A 25 5.43 7.43 0.06
CA ILE A 25 6.30 7.02 -1.07
C ILE A 25 6.86 8.25 -1.77
N SER A 26 5.99 9.19 -2.17
CA SER A 26 6.40 10.41 -2.87
C SER A 26 7.37 11.26 -2.03
N LYS A 27 7.14 11.33 -0.72
CA LYS A 27 8.02 12.03 0.22
C LYS A 27 9.41 11.38 0.30
N PHE A 28 9.50 10.07 0.48
CA PHE A 28 10.79 9.37 0.52
C PHE A 28 11.57 9.53 -0.78
N LEU A 29 10.90 9.39 -1.92
CA LEU A 29 11.53 9.60 -3.23
C LEU A 29 12.04 11.03 -3.41
N HIS A 30 11.26 12.03 -2.97
CA HIS A 30 11.70 13.45 -2.98
C HIS A 30 12.91 13.69 -2.08
N GLU A 31 13.01 12.99 -0.97
CA GLU A 31 14.14 13.04 -0.04
C GLU A 31 15.36 12.23 -0.53
N GLY A 32 15.26 11.61 -1.71
CA GLY A 32 16.34 10.81 -2.32
C GLY A 32 16.46 9.40 -1.72
N VAL A 33 15.46 8.93 -0.99
CA VAL A 33 15.40 7.56 -0.46
C VAL A 33 14.81 6.64 -1.51
N PRO A 34 15.53 5.58 -1.95
CA PRO A 34 14.98 4.61 -2.89
C PRO A 34 13.76 3.89 -2.29
N VAL A 35 12.73 3.70 -3.10
CA VAL A 35 11.52 2.95 -2.73
C VAL A 35 11.26 1.88 -3.78
N THR A 36 11.04 0.64 -3.33
CA THR A 36 10.52 -0.45 -4.14
C THR A 36 9.09 -0.75 -3.72
N TYR A 37 8.17 -0.86 -4.67
CA TYR A 37 6.81 -1.31 -4.39
C TYR A 37 6.56 -2.67 -5.05
N ALA A 38 6.26 -3.68 -4.25
CA ALA A 38 5.88 -5.02 -4.67
C ALA A 38 4.37 -5.20 -4.52
N CYS A 39 3.66 -5.24 -5.66
CA CYS A 39 2.23 -5.51 -5.74
C CYS A 39 2.01 -6.97 -6.12
N LEU A 40 1.29 -7.75 -5.29
CA LEU A 40 1.20 -9.19 -5.46
C LEU A 40 0.33 -9.58 -6.65
N THR A 41 -0.81 -8.92 -6.83
CA THR A 41 -1.82 -9.28 -7.82
C THR A 41 -2.13 -8.12 -8.77
N LEU A 42 -2.94 -8.36 -9.78
CA LEU A 42 -3.53 -7.31 -10.62
C LEU A 42 -5.00 -7.02 -10.25
N GLY A 43 -5.46 -7.46 -9.07
CA GLY A 43 -6.82 -7.21 -8.62
C GLY A 43 -7.89 -7.75 -9.56
N GLN A 44 -7.68 -8.94 -10.12
CA GLN A 44 -8.50 -9.55 -11.17
C GLN A 44 -9.96 -9.75 -10.76
N MET A 45 -10.22 -9.81 -9.46
CA MET A 45 -11.55 -10.01 -8.88
C MET A 45 -12.19 -8.72 -8.33
N GLY A 46 -11.65 -7.57 -8.70
CA GLY A 46 -12.22 -6.26 -8.37
C GLY A 46 -13.69 -6.15 -8.76
N ARG A 47 -14.48 -5.46 -7.95
CA ARG A 47 -15.94 -5.36 -8.15
C ARG A 47 -16.36 -4.15 -8.96
N ASN A 48 -15.62 -3.06 -8.85
CA ASN A 48 -15.87 -1.86 -9.63
C ASN A 48 -15.25 -2.00 -11.02
N LEU A 49 -15.98 -1.60 -12.03
CA LEU A 49 -15.59 -1.70 -13.43
C LEU A 49 -15.69 -0.34 -14.13
N GLY A 50 -15.78 0.74 -13.36
CA GLY A 50 -16.02 2.10 -13.82
C GLY A 50 -17.50 2.49 -13.85
N ASN A 51 -17.78 3.79 -14.04
CA ASN A 51 -19.13 4.34 -14.17
C ASN A 51 -19.17 5.45 -15.24
N PRO A 52 -19.73 5.20 -16.46
CA PRO A 52 -20.30 3.91 -16.87
C PRO A 52 -19.22 2.80 -16.91
N PRO A 53 -19.62 1.52 -16.85
CA PRO A 53 -18.64 0.41 -16.91
C PRO A 53 -17.84 0.46 -18.22
N PHE A 54 -16.51 0.43 -18.10
CA PHE A 54 -15.57 0.40 -19.23
C PHE A 54 -14.65 -0.82 -19.21
N ALA A 55 -14.73 -1.62 -18.15
CA ALA A 55 -14.00 -2.87 -17.98
C ALA A 55 -14.96 -4.08 -17.99
N THR A 56 -14.43 -5.23 -18.38
CA THR A 56 -15.03 -6.56 -18.15
C THR A 56 -14.15 -7.37 -17.22
N ARG A 57 -14.57 -8.55 -16.78
CA ARG A 57 -13.74 -9.45 -15.97
C ARG A 57 -12.45 -9.84 -16.68
N GLU A 58 -12.52 -10.01 -18.00
CA GLU A 58 -11.38 -10.41 -18.82
C GLU A 58 -10.40 -9.26 -19.03
N SER A 59 -10.91 -8.03 -19.22
CA SER A 59 -10.07 -6.84 -19.48
C SER A 59 -9.54 -6.17 -18.20
N LEU A 60 -10.21 -6.38 -17.07
CA LEU A 60 -9.90 -5.69 -15.81
C LEU A 60 -8.43 -5.85 -15.36
N PRO A 61 -7.79 -7.05 -15.43
CA PRO A 61 -6.41 -7.20 -15.00
C PRO A 61 -5.43 -6.32 -15.78
N GLU A 62 -5.63 -6.20 -17.10
CA GLU A 62 -4.76 -5.38 -17.94
C GLU A 62 -5.03 -3.88 -17.73
N ILE A 63 -6.29 -3.50 -17.53
CA ILE A 63 -6.65 -2.13 -17.15
C ILE A 63 -5.97 -1.75 -15.83
N ARG A 64 -6.10 -2.60 -14.80
CA ARG A 64 -5.48 -2.34 -13.49
C ARG A 64 -3.96 -2.37 -13.52
N ARG A 65 -3.34 -3.15 -14.41
CA ARG A 65 -1.90 -3.06 -14.67
C ARG A 65 -1.51 -1.65 -15.11
N ASN A 66 -2.18 -1.13 -16.13
CA ASN A 66 -1.91 0.20 -16.66
C ASN A 66 -2.20 1.29 -15.62
N GLU A 67 -3.28 1.15 -14.85
CA GLU A 67 -3.62 2.05 -13.75
C GLU A 67 -2.52 2.07 -12.66
N LEU A 68 -1.99 0.92 -12.30
CA LEU A 68 -0.90 0.79 -11.32
C LEU A 68 0.41 1.43 -11.84
N GLU A 69 0.71 1.28 -13.12
CA GLU A 69 1.85 1.96 -13.75
C GLU A 69 1.68 3.48 -13.78
N GLU A 70 0.46 3.98 -14.05
CA GLU A 70 0.15 5.41 -13.97
C GLU A 70 0.25 5.92 -12.51
N ALA A 71 -0.24 5.14 -11.54
CA ALA A 71 -0.10 5.45 -10.12
C ALA A 71 1.37 5.55 -9.71
N ALA A 72 2.21 4.61 -10.15
CA ALA A 72 3.66 4.64 -9.92
C ALA A 72 4.30 5.92 -10.50
N ARG A 73 3.94 6.28 -11.74
CA ARG A 73 4.39 7.54 -12.36
C ARG A 73 3.96 8.77 -11.58
N ALA A 74 2.72 8.79 -11.07
CA ALA A 74 2.20 9.90 -10.27
C ALA A 74 2.98 10.11 -8.96
N MET A 75 3.43 9.01 -8.34
CA MET A 75 4.27 9.04 -7.14
C MET A 75 5.75 9.37 -7.43
N GLY A 76 6.20 9.24 -8.69
CA GLY A 76 7.62 9.27 -9.07
C GLY A 76 8.36 7.96 -8.78
N LEU A 77 7.63 6.86 -8.66
CA LEU A 77 8.17 5.53 -8.34
C LEU A 77 8.68 4.83 -9.61
N GLU A 78 9.94 4.41 -9.60
CA GLU A 78 10.58 3.70 -10.71
C GLU A 78 10.62 2.18 -10.50
N ASP A 79 10.85 1.71 -9.27
CA ASP A 79 10.93 0.26 -8.96
C ASP A 79 9.57 -0.28 -8.51
N LEU A 80 8.71 -0.54 -9.51
CA LEU A 80 7.43 -1.23 -9.34
C LEU A 80 7.57 -2.69 -9.76
N ARG A 81 7.26 -3.61 -8.85
CA ARG A 81 7.30 -5.06 -9.06
C ARG A 81 5.92 -5.67 -8.96
N MET A 82 5.45 -6.27 -10.06
CA MET A 82 4.19 -6.99 -10.13
C MET A 82 4.48 -8.49 -10.01
N LEU A 83 4.14 -9.12 -8.87
CA LEU A 83 4.59 -10.47 -8.55
C LEU A 83 3.77 -11.58 -9.23
N GLY A 84 2.62 -11.25 -9.84
CA GLY A 84 1.86 -12.16 -10.69
C GLY A 84 0.98 -13.17 -9.96
N TYR A 85 0.73 -13.00 -8.67
CA TYR A 85 -0.24 -13.81 -7.93
C TYR A 85 -1.67 -13.52 -8.38
N ARG A 86 -2.58 -14.43 -8.04
CA ARG A 86 -3.99 -14.28 -8.37
C ARG A 86 -4.75 -13.63 -7.21
N ASP A 87 -5.52 -12.60 -7.51
CA ASP A 87 -6.42 -11.91 -6.58
C ASP A 87 -7.44 -12.88 -5.95
N LYS A 88 -7.70 -12.70 -4.67
CA LYS A 88 -8.55 -13.55 -3.80
C LYS A 88 -8.06 -14.99 -3.66
N THR A 89 -6.79 -15.23 -3.85
CA THR A 89 -6.20 -16.55 -3.60
C THR A 89 -4.97 -16.52 -2.69
N ILE A 90 -4.56 -15.34 -2.26
CA ILE A 90 -3.36 -15.17 -1.42
C ILE A 90 -3.52 -15.92 -0.09
N GLU A 91 -4.71 -15.84 0.53
CA GLU A 91 -5.00 -16.53 1.79
C GLU A 91 -4.95 -18.06 1.69
N PHE A 92 -5.07 -18.63 0.47
CA PHE A 92 -5.05 -20.08 0.24
C PHE A 92 -3.66 -20.59 -0.18
N LEU A 93 -2.69 -19.74 -0.36
CA LEU A 93 -1.32 -20.15 -0.65
C LEU A 93 -0.70 -20.83 0.58
N LYS A 94 0.21 -21.76 0.32
CA LYS A 94 1.07 -22.24 1.41
C LYS A 94 1.90 -21.04 1.90
N GLU A 95 1.92 -20.87 3.20
CA GLU A 95 2.59 -19.74 3.84
C GLU A 95 4.03 -19.56 3.39
N GLU A 96 4.77 -20.68 3.23
CA GLU A 96 6.17 -20.66 2.83
C GLU A 96 6.38 -19.98 1.47
N VAL A 97 5.40 -20.05 0.56
CA VAL A 97 5.51 -19.44 -0.79
C VAL A 97 5.69 -17.93 -0.67
N LEU A 98 4.84 -17.25 0.10
CA LEU A 98 4.94 -15.79 0.29
C LEU A 98 6.13 -15.42 1.19
N VAL A 99 6.39 -16.21 2.22
CA VAL A 99 7.50 -15.96 3.15
C VAL A 99 8.84 -16.06 2.43
N ASP A 100 9.01 -17.03 1.52
CA ASP A 100 10.24 -17.19 0.75
C ASP A 100 10.40 -16.09 -0.30
N GLU A 101 9.30 -15.69 -0.98
CA GLU A 101 9.28 -14.55 -1.91
C GLU A 101 9.70 -13.25 -1.20
N PHE A 102 9.10 -12.96 -0.04
CA PHE A 102 9.42 -11.74 0.70
C PHE A 102 10.82 -11.80 1.34
N THR A 103 11.28 -12.98 1.73
CA THR A 103 12.67 -13.17 2.18
C THR A 103 13.65 -12.83 1.07
N ALA A 104 13.39 -13.28 -0.16
CA ALA A 104 14.22 -12.95 -1.32
C ALA A 104 14.26 -11.44 -1.60
N LEU A 105 13.11 -10.76 -1.56
CA LEU A 105 13.05 -9.29 -1.70
C LEU A 105 13.82 -8.57 -0.58
N LEU A 106 13.69 -9.04 0.65
CA LEU A 106 14.41 -8.48 1.80
C LEU A 106 15.92 -8.69 1.69
N ASP A 107 16.38 -9.83 1.14
CA ASP A 107 17.80 -10.12 0.95
C ASP A 107 18.40 -9.30 -0.20
N GLU A 108 17.66 -9.15 -1.30
CA GLU A 108 18.07 -8.36 -2.45
C GLU A 108 18.19 -6.87 -2.10
N LEU A 109 17.14 -6.30 -1.49
CA LEU A 109 17.01 -4.86 -1.28
C LEU A 109 17.64 -4.36 0.02
N ASN A 110 17.79 -5.24 1.00
CA ASN A 110 18.25 -4.91 2.35
C ASN A 110 17.60 -3.62 2.89
N PRO A 111 16.26 -3.51 2.93
CA PRO A 111 15.57 -2.28 3.32
C PRO A 111 15.82 -1.93 4.79
N SER A 112 15.75 -0.65 5.14
CA SER A 112 15.73 -0.19 6.53
C SER A 112 14.31 -0.03 7.07
N LEU A 113 13.32 0.08 6.14
CA LEU A 113 11.91 0.18 6.45
C LEU A 113 11.10 -0.71 5.49
N VAL A 114 10.16 -1.45 6.04
CA VAL A 114 9.12 -2.17 5.29
C VAL A 114 7.75 -1.59 5.64
N ILE A 115 6.88 -1.42 4.65
CA ILE A 115 5.49 -0.96 4.83
C ILE A 115 4.56 -2.03 4.27
N THR A 116 3.56 -2.45 5.04
CA THR A 116 2.53 -3.41 4.63
C THR A 116 1.25 -3.22 5.46
N PHE A 117 0.28 -4.14 5.34
CA PHE A 117 -0.90 -4.15 6.20
C PHE A 117 -0.62 -4.78 7.56
N TYR A 118 -1.31 -4.29 8.60
CA TYR A 118 -1.28 -4.91 9.92
C TYR A 118 -2.13 -6.20 9.90
N PRO A 119 -1.54 -7.39 10.16
CA PRO A 119 -2.28 -8.64 10.11
C PRO A 119 -3.49 -8.64 11.06
N GLY A 120 -4.66 -9.02 10.54
CA GLY A 120 -5.90 -9.06 11.31
C GLY A 120 -6.68 -7.72 11.40
N TYR A 121 -6.10 -6.62 10.88
CA TYR A 121 -6.70 -5.28 10.98
C TYR A 121 -6.92 -4.59 9.64
N SER A 122 -7.02 -5.36 8.55
CA SER A 122 -7.05 -4.81 7.18
C SER A 122 -8.24 -5.25 6.35
N VAL A 123 -9.27 -5.82 6.99
CA VAL A 123 -10.62 -6.17 6.50
C VAL A 123 -10.71 -7.04 5.24
N HIS A 124 -9.60 -7.43 4.62
CA HIS A 124 -9.56 -8.31 3.45
C HIS A 124 -8.62 -9.49 3.69
N PRO A 125 -9.03 -10.75 3.36
CA PRO A 125 -8.19 -11.92 3.62
C PRO A 125 -6.81 -11.85 2.96
N ASP A 126 -6.72 -11.36 1.71
CA ASP A 126 -5.42 -11.20 1.03
C ASP A 126 -4.53 -10.14 1.73
N HIS A 127 -5.12 -9.08 2.32
CA HIS A 127 -4.36 -8.08 3.09
C HIS A 127 -3.75 -8.72 4.33
N ASP A 128 -4.56 -9.46 5.08
CA ASP A 128 -4.12 -10.11 6.31
C ASP A 128 -3.07 -11.19 6.03
N ALA A 129 -3.26 -12.00 4.97
CA ALA A 129 -2.31 -13.02 4.56
C ALA A 129 -0.96 -12.40 4.11
N THR A 130 -1.01 -11.30 3.34
CA THR A 130 0.19 -10.57 2.92
C THR A 130 0.94 -10.01 4.13
N GLY A 131 0.25 -9.30 5.01
CA GLY A 131 0.86 -8.74 6.22
C GLY A 131 1.46 -9.82 7.12
N ALA A 132 0.74 -10.92 7.33
CA ALA A 132 1.22 -12.05 8.14
C ALA A 132 2.49 -12.69 7.55
N ALA A 133 2.55 -12.85 6.22
CA ALA A 133 3.73 -13.40 5.55
C ALA A 133 4.94 -12.44 5.65
N VAL A 134 4.73 -11.12 5.53
CA VAL A 134 5.79 -10.12 5.74
C VAL A 134 6.32 -10.20 7.17
N VAL A 135 5.44 -10.24 8.17
CA VAL A 135 5.85 -10.39 9.59
C VAL A 135 6.70 -11.64 9.79
N LYS A 136 6.31 -12.78 9.21
CA LYS A 136 7.05 -14.03 9.32
C LYS A 136 8.40 -13.99 8.60
N ALA A 137 8.47 -13.40 7.41
CA ALA A 137 9.73 -13.21 6.70
C ALA A 137 10.71 -12.36 7.53
N LEU A 138 10.22 -11.28 8.14
CA LEU A 138 11.01 -10.43 9.02
C LEU A 138 11.40 -11.13 10.33
N ALA A 139 10.53 -11.96 10.90
CA ALA A 139 10.81 -12.71 12.13
C ALA A 139 11.95 -13.73 11.96
N LYS A 140 12.19 -14.24 10.74
CA LYS A 140 13.35 -15.11 10.43
C LYS A 140 14.70 -14.38 10.55
N ARG A 141 14.73 -13.04 10.56
CA ARG A 141 15.94 -12.25 10.68
C ARG A 141 16.35 -12.03 12.12
N GLU A 142 17.65 -11.94 12.38
CA GLU A 142 18.17 -11.50 13.67
C GLU A 142 17.56 -10.13 14.04
N ALA A 143 17.15 -9.95 15.28
CA ALA A 143 16.48 -8.72 15.73
C ALA A 143 17.29 -7.44 15.42
N SER A 144 18.62 -7.50 15.52
CA SER A 144 19.53 -6.37 15.24
C SER A 144 19.64 -6.01 13.76
N LYS A 145 19.22 -6.92 12.86
CA LYS A 145 19.26 -6.74 11.39
C LYS A 145 17.86 -6.58 10.77
N ARG A 146 16.84 -6.60 11.63
CA ARG A 146 15.46 -6.50 11.17
C ARG A 146 15.13 -5.05 10.84
N PRO A 147 14.60 -4.75 9.63
CA PRO A 147 14.10 -3.41 9.31
C PRO A 147 12.94 -3.02 10.21
N LYS A 148 12.67 -1.73 10.32
CA LYS A 148 11.43 -1.23 10.90
C LYS A 148 10.26 -1.77 10.06
N LEU A 149 9.13 -2.04 10.71
CA LEU A 149 7.91 -2.45 10.03
C LEU A 149 6.77 -1.50 10.39
N TYR A 150 6.35 -0.69 9.43
CA TYR A 150 5.18 0.17 9.54
C TYR A 150 3.98 -0.54 8.91
N CYS A 151 2.88 -0.59 9.64
CA CYS A 151 1.68 -1.28 9.21
C CYS A 151 0.51 -0.32 9.07
N VAL A 152 -0.19 -0.43 7.94
CA VAL A 152 -1.49 0.22 7.72
C VAL A 152 -2.58 -0.65 8.33
N ALA A 153 -3.47 -0.05 9.11
CA ALA A 153 -4.60 -0.73 9.72
C ALA A 153 -5.85 0.16 9.65
N PHE A 154 -7.00 -0.44 9.32
CA PHE A 154 -8.25 0.32 9.14
C PHE A 154 -9.52 -0.50 9.45
N SER A 155 -9.38 -1.58 10.22
CA SER A 155 -10.56 -2.27 10.77
C SER A 155 -11.24 -1.41 11.84
N LYS A 156 -12.52 -1.68 12.10
CA LYS A 156 -13.31 -0.85 13.03
C LYS A 156 -12.77 -0.83 14.46
N ASN A 157 -12.12 -1.90 14.87
CA ASN A 157 -11.56 -2.09 16.21
C ASN A 157 -10.06 -1.78 16.31
N THR A 158 -9.45 -1.24 15.25
CA THR A 158 -7.98 -1.01 15.20
C THR A 158 -7.50 -0.17 16.39
N GLU A 159 -8.12 0.97 16.65
CA GLU A 159 -7.68 1.86 17.74
C GLU A 159 -8.02 1.30 19.14
N GLU A 160 -9.07 0.48 19.25
CA GLU A 160 -9.42 -0.20 20.50
C GLU A 160 -8.37 -1.24 20.89
N ASP A 161 -7.91 -2.02 19.90
CA ASP A 161 -7.00 -3.15 20.14
C ASP A 161 -5.53 -2.75 20.08
N LEU A 162 -5.14 -1.87 19.16
CA LEU A 162 -3.74 -1.47 18.91
C LEU A 162 -3.37 -0.13 19.55
N GLY A 163 -4.35 0.66 20.01
CA GLY A 163 -4.15 2.04 20.40
C GLY A 163 -4.09 2.99 19.20
N GLN A 164 -3.76 4.25 19.48
CA GLN A 164 -3.54 5.25 18.43
C GLN A 164 -2.33 4.90 17.57
N PRO A 165 -2.29 5.30 16.29
CA PRO A 165 -1.11 5.14 15.45
C PRO A 165 0.09 5.80 16.13
N ASP A 166 1.22 5.12 16.16
CA ASP A 166 2.46 5.63 16.77
C ASP A 166 3.36 6.35 15.76
N ILE A 167 3.03 6.26 14.47
CA ILE A 167 3.68 7.00 13.39
C ILE A 167 2.64 7.77 12.61
N GLU A 168 2.83 9.07 12.51
CA GLU A 168 2.07 9.96 11.62
C GLU A 168 3.06 10.70 10.71
N ILE A 169 2.86 10.58 9.40
CA ILE A 169 3.70 11.24 8.40
C ILE A 169 2.88 12.35 7.73
N ASP A 170 3.37 13.57 7.88
CA ASP A 170 2.84 14.73 7.16
C ASP A 170 3.23 14.62 5.68
N VAL A 171 2.22 14.55 4.83
CA VAL A 171 2.31 14.44 3.38
C VAL A 171 1.57 15.58 2.66
N GLU A 172 1.26 16.67 3.34
CA GLU A 172 0.54 17.83 2.76
C GLU A 172 1.21 18.33 1.49
N ASN A 173 2.54 18.44 1.47
CA ASN A 173 3.29 18.85 0.29
C ASN A 173 3.23 17.85 -0.87
N PHE A 174 2.71 16.67 -0.66
CA PHE A 174 2.55 15.58 -1.64
C PHE A 174 1.07 15.25 -1.90
N ALA A 175 0.16 16.10 -1.45
CA ALA A 175 -1.28 15.91 -1.63
C ALA A 175 -1.68 15.80 -3.11
N ASP A 176 -1.05 16.58 -3.99
CA ASP A 176 -1.29 16.52 -5.43
C ASP A 176 -0.88 15.16 -6.03
N GLN A 177 0.28 14.61 -5.62
CA GLN A 177 0.71 13.28 -6.03
C GLN A 177 -0.26 12.21 -5.52
N LYS A 178 -0.69 12.30 -4.26
CA LYS A 178 -1.66 11.38 -3.66
C LYS A 178 -3.01 11.41 -4.40
N ILE A 179 -3.53 12.58 -4.72
CA ILE A 179 -4.76 12.74 -5.52
C ILE A 179 -4.61 12.09 -6.89
N LYS A 180 -3.49 12.33 -7.58
CA LYS A 180 -3.20 11.74 -8.90
C LYS A 180 -3.07 10.23 -8.82
N THR A 181 -2.42 9.71 -7.78
CA THR A 181 -2.27 8.27 -7.54
C THR A 181 -3.63 7.61 -7.34
N ILE A 182 -4.49 8.18 -6.49
CA ILE A 182 -5.86 7.69 -6.30
C ILE A 182 -6.65 7.75 -7.62
N ALA A 183 -6.54 8.84 -8.37
CA ALA A 183 -7.26 9.03 -9.63
C ALA A 183 -6.77 8.11 -10.76
N ALA A 184 -5.52 7.62 -10.68
CA ALA A 184 -4.98 6.68 -11.66
C ALA A 184 -5.73 5.34 -11.64
N HIS A 185 -6.22 4.89 -10.49
CA HIS A 185 -6.98 3.64 -10.34
C HIS A 185 -8.47 3.79 -10.72
N LEU A 186 -8.74 4.41 -11.86
CA LEU A 186 -10.07 4.84 -12.29
C LEU A 186 -11.12 3.72 -12.25
N SER A 187 -10.74 2.48 -12.63
CA SER A 187 -11.64 1.33 -12.59
C SER A 187 -12.15 1.00 -11.18
N GLN A 188 -11.48 1.47 -10.12
CA GLN A 188 -11.78 1.19 -8.73
C GLN A 188 -12.22 2.43 -7.95
N THR A 189 -11.63 3.60 -8.23
CA THR A 189 -11.69 4.79 -7.37
C THR A 189 -12.56 5.92 -7.92
N GLN A 190 -13.14 5.80 -9.12
CA GLN A 190 -13.83 6.89 -9.82
C GLN A 190 -14.86 7.62 -8.94
N GLN A 191 -15.67 6.89 -8.17
CA GLN A 191 -16.67 7.50 -7.28
C GLN A 191 -16.01 8.16 -6.08
N TYR A 192 -14.94 7.56 -5.55
CA TYR A 192 -14.19 8.11 -4.43
C TYR A 192 -13.49 9.43 -4.81
N VAL A 193 -12.93 9.52 -6.02
CA VAL A 193 -12.29 10.75 -6.53
C VAL A 193 -13.29 11.91 -6.56
N ALA A 194 -14.54 11.67 -6.97
CA ALA A 194 -15.58 12.71 -6.95
C ALA A 194 -15.87 13.21 -5.53
N VAL A 195 -16.00 12.29 -4.56
CA VAL A 195 -16.18 12.63 -3.14
C VAL A 195 -14.97 13.38 -2.58
N LEU A 196 -13.77 12.94 -2.92
CA LEU A 196 -12.53 13.59 -2.51
C LEU A 196 -12.45 15.03 -3.02
N GLN A 197 -12.75 15.25 -4.31
CA GLN A 197 -12.76 16.60 -4.92
C GLN A 197 -13.79 17.52 -4.29
N GLU A 198 -14.99 17.01 -3.99
CA GLU A 198 -16.02 17.76 -3.31
C GLU A 198 -15.60 18.13 -1.87
N GLY A 199 -15.04 17.16 -1.13
CA GLY A 199 -14.52 17.40 0.22
C GLY A 199 -13.40 18.45 0.25
N ILE A 200 -12.46 18.39 -0.68
CA ILE A 200 -11.40 19.41 -0.82
C ILE A 200 -12.02 20.79 -1.10
N LYS A 201 -12.95 20.88 -2.04
CA LYS A 201 -13.64 22.13 -2.37
C LYS A 201 -14.37 22.73 -1.17
N ASN A 202 -14.98 21.89 -0.37
CA ASN A 202 -15.75 22.29 0.82
C ASN A 202 -14.88 22.46 2.07
N GLN A 203 -13.56 22.27 1.97
CA GLN A 203 -12.61 22.32 3.09
C GLN A 203 -13.01 21.35 4.23
N ASP A 204 -13.48 20.15 3.86
CA ASP A 204 -13.91 19.14 4.82
C ASP A 204 -12.72 18.67 5.67
N PRO A 205 -12.75 18.86 7.01
CA PRO A 205 -11.62 18.56 7.87
C PRO A 205 -11.22 17.07 7.86
N GLU A 206 -12.19 16.15 7.72
CA GLU A 206 -11.89 14.72 7.69
C GLU A 206 -11.21 14.30 6.37
N VAL A 207 -11.66 14.88 5.26
CA VAL A 207 -11.06 14.65 3.94
C VAL A 207 -9.63 15.21 3.91
N LEU A 208 -9.45 16.45 4.40
CA LEU A 208 -8.14 17.08 4.45
C LEU A 208 -7.17 16.35 5.39
N ALA A 209 -7.63 15.90 6.55
CA ALA A 209 -6.81 15.11 7.47
C ALA A 209 -6.31 13.81 6.82
N ARG A 210 -7.18 13.08 6.11
CA ARG A 210 -6.79 11.85 5.38
C ARG A 210 -5.88 12.12 4.18
N LEU A 211 -6.02 13.30 3.57
CA LEU A 211 -5.20 13.71 2.44
C LEU A 211 -3.79 14.10 2.88
N TYR A 212 -3.67 14.81 4.00
CA TYR A 212 -2.43 15.43 4.45
C TYR A 212 -1.62 14.59 5.43
N THR A 213 -2.22 13.56 6.03
CA THR A 213 -1.54 12.72 7.03
C THR A 213 -1.73 11.24 6.71
N GLU A 214 -0.63 10.50 6.71
CA GLU A 214 -0.63 9.05 6.61
C GLU A 214 -0.21 8.44 7.95
N LYS A 215 -0.93 7.39 8.38
CA LYS A 215 -0.87 6.85 9.75
C LYS A 215 -0.47 5.40 9.73
N TYR A 216 0.45 5.04 10.64
CA TYR A 216 0.97 3.68 10.74
C TYR A 216 1.07 3.24 12.20
N TRP A 217 1.05 1.94 12.39
CA TRP A 217 1.38 1.25 13.62
C TRP A 217 2.69 0.51 13.43
N THR A 218 3.67 0.75 14.30
CA THR A 218 4.91 -0.03 14.29
C THR A 218 4.63 -1.45 14.79
N TYR A 219 4.95 -2.46 13.97
CA TYR A 219 4.79 -3.84 14.40
C TYR A 219 5.83 -4.20 15.44
N LYS A 220 5.39 -4.79 16.56
CA LYS A 220 6.23 -5.26 17.67
C LYS A 220 6.40 -6.77 17.57
N PHE A 221 7.63 -7.22 17.32
CA PHE A 221 8.00 -8.63 17.21
C PHE A 221 8.18 -9.29 18.58
#